data_b34e35cc09816388e1ca9809e77c96c9
#
_entry.id   b34e35cc09816388e1ca9809e77c96c9
#
_cell.length_a   1.000
_cell.length_b   1.000
_cell.length_c   1.000
_cell.angle_alpha   90.00
_cell.angle_beta   90.00
_cell.angle_gamma   90.00
#
_symmetry.space_group_name_H-M   'P 1'
#
loop_
_entity.id
_entity.type
_entity.pdbx_description
1 polymer ?
#
loop_
_entity_poly.entity_id
_entity_poly.type
_entity_poly.pdbx_seq_one_letter_code
_entity_poly.pdbx_strand_id
1 'polypeptide(L)'
;IPQLAKDPVPVAASIISELQTLVSRRIDPVNSAVVSVTVIKAGTASNVIPDQVSMEGTCRSMHQKDRIKLEQGIKNIAINIAKASGLEAKVDYISGYPATHNTLQEASEASIIAEEVLGINSVEKALPPSMASEDFSYMLKEKPGAYIWLGAGNPGPGKMLHNSQYDFNDDILPLGASYWSRLVEKKLS
;
A
#
# COMPACT_ATOMS: atom_id res chain seq x y z
N ILE A 1 29.74 7.21 28.44
CA ILE A 1 30.52 5.97 28.67
C ILE A 1 29.91 4.86 27.80
N PRO A 2 30.11 4.91 26.43
CA PRO A 2 29.35 4.08 25.50
C PRO A 2 29.68 2.57 25.66
N GLN A 3 30.85 2.21 26.14
CA GLN A 3 31.23 0.81 26.35
C GLN A 3 30.44 0.12 27.49
N LEU A 4 29.74 0.89 28.31
CA LEU A 4 28.86 0.38 29.38
C LEU A 4 27.38 0.36 28.96
N ALA A 5 27.04 0.90 27.79
CA ALA A 5 25.69 0.97 27.28
C ALA A 5 25.45 -0.05 26.15
N LYS A 6 24.20 -0.39 25.94
CA LYS A 6 23.74 -1.09 24.75
C LYS A 6 22.99 -0.09 23.88
N ASP A 7 23.67 0.51 22.90
CA ASP A 7 23.12 1.57 22.08
C ASP A 7 22.14 1.03 21.03
N PRO A 8 20.84 1.37 21.11
CA PRO A 8 19.85 0.89 20.15
C PRO A 8 19.88 1.65 18.81
N VAL A 9 20.51 2.83 18.73
CA VAL A 9 20.47 3.67 17.54
C VAL A 9 21.20 3.04 16.33
N PRO A 10 22.47 2.57 16.47
CA PRO A 10 23.15 1.85 15.38
C PRO A 10 22.43 0.55 14.98
N VAL A 11 21.80 -0.12 15.95
CA VAL A 11 21.04 -1.35 15.71
C VAL A 11 19.78 -1.05 14.89
N ALA A 12 19.07 0.02 15.21
CA ALA A 12 17.93 0.49 14.43
C ALA A 12 18.32 0.82 12.97
N ALA A 13 19.45 1.50 12.77
CA ALA A 13 19.97 1.79 11.43
C ALA A 13 20.28 0.50 10.64
N SER A 14 20.86 -0.49 11.29
CA SER A 14 21.12 -1.80 10.68
C SER A 14 19.83 -2.54 10.32
N ILE A 15 18.83 -2.50 11.18
CA ILE A 15 17.51 -3.07 10.90
C ILE A 15 16.90 -2.40 9.66
N ILE A 16 16.89 -1.06 9.59
CA ILE A 16 16.34 -0.32 8.46
C ILE A 16 17.03 -0.71 7.15
N SER A 17 18.35 -0.80 7.16
CA SER A 17 19.15 -1.20 6.00
C SER A 17 18.83 -2.62 5.54
N GLU A 18 18.76 -3.56 6.49
CA GLU A 18 18.48 -4.97 6.16
C GLU A 18 17.04 -5.17 5.70
N LEU A 19 16.06 -4.41 6.22
CA LEU A 19 14.68 -4.46 5.74
C LEU A 19 14.56 -4.18 4.23
N GLN A 20 15.46 -3.40 3.64
CA GLN A 20 15.46 -3.12 2.19
C GLN A 20 15.81 -4.39 1.38
N THR A 21 16.55 -5.33 1.97
CA THR A 21 16.87 -6.60 1.30
C THR A 21 15.65 -7.51 1.14
N LEU A 22 14.59 -7.32 1.92
CA LEU A 22 13.34 -8.07 1.74
C LEU A 22 12.78 -7.89 0.33
N VAL A 23 12.69 -6.66 -0.13
CA VAL A 23 12.19 -6.35 -1.48
C VAL A 23 13.23 -6.74 -2.52
N SER A 24 14.48 -6.30 -2.36
CA SER A 24 15.48 -6.45 -3.41
C SER A 24 16.04 -7.86 -3.56
N ARG A 25 15.89 -8.76 -2.56
CA ARG A 25 16.53 -10.08 -2.54
C ARG A 25 15.60 -11.24 -2.20
N ARG A 26 14.38 -11.00 -1.67
CA ARG A 26 13.50 -12.08 -1.21
C ARG A 26 12.15 -12.09 -1.91
N ILE A 27 11.77 -10.99 -2.56
CA ILE A 27 10.59 -10.92 -3.42
C ILE A 27 11.03 -11.16 -4.86
N ASP A 28 10.20 -11.85 -5.62
CA ASP A 28 10.44 -12.07 -7.05
C ASP A 28 10.51 -10.71 -7.76
N PRO A 29 11.54 -10.44 -8.58
CA PRO A 29 11.71 -9.15 -9.26
C PRO A 29 10.52 -8.72 -10.14
N VAL A 30 9.70 -9.66 -10.61
CA VAL A 30 8.49 -9.35 -11.38
C VAL A 30 7.29 -9.00 -10.49
N ASN A 31 7.39 -9.19 -9.18
CA ASN A 31 6.35 -8.85 -8.22
C ASN A 31 6.63 -7.47 -7.61
N SER A 32 5.59 -6.63 -7.57
CA SER A 32 5.71 -5.33 -6.89
C SER A 32 5.55 -5.48 -5.39
N ALA A 33 6.54 -4.98 -4.64
CA ALA A 33 6.49 -4.89 -3.18
C ALA A 33 7.23 -3.64 -2.69
N VAL A 34 6.80 -3.11 -1.55
CA VAL A 34 7.40 -1.93 -0.89
C VAL A 34 7.53 -2.20 0.59
N VAL A 35 8.66 -1.82 1.17
CA VAL A 35 8.89 -1.73 2.62
C VAL A 35 9.48 -0.35 2.91
N SER A 36 8.79 0.44 3.71
CA SER A 36 9.23 1.79 4.06
C SER A 36 9.15 1.99 5.57
N VAL A 37 10.25 2.42 6.18
CA VAL A 37 10.27 2.97 7.54
C VAL A 37 10.12 4.48 7.41
N THR A 38 9.06 5.04 7.96
CA THR A 38 8.67 6.44 7.77
C THR A 38 8.73 7.28 9.04
N VAL A 39 8.77 6.63 10.20
CA VAL A 39 8.91 7.29 11.50
C VAL A 39 10.04 6.62 12.26
N ILE A 40 10.92 7.44 12.86
CA ILE A 40 11.97 7.00 13.78
C ILE A 40 11.98 7.97 14.96
N LYS A 41 11.88 7.44 16.17
CA LYS A 41 11.97 8.22 17.40
C LYS A 41 13.06 7.62 18.29
N ALA A 42 14.06 8.44 18.60
CA ALA A 42 15.20 8.05 19.43
C ALA A 42 15.74 9.28 20.16
N GLY A 43 16.09 9.12 21.44
CA GLY A 43 16.79 10.12 22.24
C GLY A 43 16.19 11.53 22.27
N THR A 44 16.67 12.32 23.21
CA THR A 44 16.25 13.73 23.38
C THR A 44 17.44 14.68 23.61
N ALA A 45 18.62 14.13 23.85
CA ALA A 45 19.84 14.89 24.14
C ALA A 45 21.03 14.29 23.35
N SER A 46 21.88 15.16 22.85
CA SER A 46 23.00 14.79 21.97
C SER A 46 24.11 13.96 22.65
N ASN A 47 24.17 13.98 23.96
CA ASN A 47 25.20 13.31 24.77
C ASN A 47 24.63 12.16 25.62
N VAL A 48 23.40 11.70 25.34
CA VAL A 48 22.74 10.62 26.09
C VAL A 48 22.32 9.54 25.12
N ILE A 49 22.81 8.32 25.31
CA ILE A 49 22.37 7.12 24.58
C ILE A 49 20.95 6.79 25.09
N PRO A 50 19.95 6.67 24.20
CA PRO A 50 18.58 6.40 24.62
C PRO A 50 18.39 4.93 25.03
N ASP A 51 17.41 4.69 25.90
CA ASP A 51 17.05 3.35 26.33
C ASP A 51 16.35 2.55 25.23
N GLN A 52 15.69 3.25 24.30
CA GLN A 52 14.94 2.61 23.21
C GLN A 52 14.89 3.46 21.94
N VAL A 53 14.67 2.79 20.82
CA VAL A 53 14.28 3.39 19.54
C VAL A 53 12.94 2.80 19.12
N SER A 54 11.99 3.63 18.75
CA SER A 54 10.77 3.18 18.08
C SER A 54 10.79 3.55 16.61
N MET A 55 10.29 2.63 15.78
CA MET A 55 10.18 2.81 14.35
C MET A 55 8.78 2.42 13.89
N GLU A 56 8.23 3.19 12.96
CA GLU A 56 6.96 2.88 12.32
C GLU A 56 7.15 2.89 10.81
N GLY A 57 6.39 2.05 10.12
CA GLY A 57 6.51 1.95 8.68
C GLY A 57 5.32 1.25 8.04
N THR A 58 5.38 1.14 6.72
CA THR A 58 4.38 0.43 5.95
C THR A 58 5.03 -0.58 5.02
N CYS A 59 4.31 -1.66 4.72
CA CYS A 59 4.67 -2.55 3.63
C CYS A 59 3.47 -2.81 2.72
N ARG A 60 3.74 -2.99 1.44
CA ARG A 60 2.73 -3.24 0.42
C ARG A 60 3.21 -4.34 -0.50
N SER A 61 2.29 -5.16 -0.99
CA SER A 61 2.57 -6.20 -1.98
C SER A 61 1.31 -6.53 -2.76
N MET A 62 1.47 -6.93 -4.02
CA MET A 62 0.36 -7.32 -4.89
C MET A 62 -0.11 -8.74 -4.64
N HIS A 63 0.74 -9.60 -4.05
CA HIS A 63 0.44 -11.01 -3.87
C HIS A 63 0.43 -11.41 -2.40
N GLN A 64 -0.55 -12.23 -2.01
CA GLN A 64 -0.69 -12.73 -0.64
C GLN A 64 0.55 -13.51 -0.16
N LYS A 65 1.19 -14.29 -1.05
CA LYS A 65 2.43 -15.01 -0.72
C LYS A 65 3.58 -14.08 -0.33
N ASP A 66 3.68 -12.94 -1.01
CA ASP A 66 4.74 -11.95 -0.74
C ASP A 66 4.44 -11.15 0.52
N ARG A 67 3.16 -10.86 0.80
CA ARG A 67 2.71 -10.26 2.06
C ARG A 67 3.14 -11.09 3.27
N ILE A 68 2.93 -12.42 3.22
CA ILE A 68 3.36 -13.34 4.28
C ILE A 68 4.88 -13.33 4.44
N LYS A 69 5.62 -13.35 3.33
CA LYS A 69 7.09 -13.27 3.36
C LYS A 69 7.59 -11.95 3.97
N LEU A 70 6.95 -10.83 3.63
CA LEU A 70 7.31 -9.53 4.19
C LEU A 70 7.06 -9.49 5.70
N GLU A 71 5.91 -9.93 6.17
CA GLU A 71 5.61 -9.98 7.61
C GLU A 71 6.63 -10.82 8.37
N GLN A 72 6.87 -12.04 7.92
CA GLN A 72 7.84 -12.94 8.55
C GLN A 72 9.26 -12.37 8.47
N GLY A 73 9.63 -11.80 7.33
CA GLY A 73 10.93 -11.19 7.11
C GLY A 73 11.18 -9.99 8.00
N ILE A 74 10.21 -9.09 8.15
CA ILE A 74 10.30 -7.91 9.02
C ILE A 74 10.51 -8.35 10.48
N LYS A 75 9.69 -9.28 10.98
CA LYS A 75 9.82 -9.82 12.33
C LYS A 75 11.19 -10.47 12.55
N ASN A 76 11.62 -11.33 11.64
CA ASN A 76 12.89 -12.06 11.75
C ASN A 76 14.10 -11.12 11.72
N ILE A 77 14.12 -10.14 10.83
CA ILE A 77 15.23 -9.18 10.72
C ILE A 77 15.33 -8.36 12.00
N ALA A 78 14.24 -7.74 12.45
CA ALA A 78 14.25 -6.90 13.63
C ALA A 78 14.69 -7.64 14.88
N ILE A 79 14.12 -8.83 15.14
CA ILE A 79 14.41 -9.63 16.33
C ILE A 79 15.85 -10.14 16.31
N ASN A 80 16.33 -10.68 15.17
CA ASN A 80 17.65 -11.30 15.14
C ASN A 80 18.80 -10.26 15.15
N ILE A 81 18.64 -9.12 14.49
CA ILE A 81 19.65 -8.05 14.53
C ILE A 81 19.74 -7.45 15.94
N ALA A 82 18.60 -7.18 16.59
CA ALA A 82 18.60 -6.71 17.97
C ALA A 82 19.26 -7.73 18.89
N LYS A 83 18.91 -9.00 18.77
CA LYS A 83 19.49 -10.09 19.57
C LYS A 83 21.00 -10.22 19.38
N ALA A 84 21.50 -10.12 18.17
CA ALA A 84 22.94 -10.18 17.87
C ALA A 84 23.73 -9.06 18.55
N SER A 85 23.08 -7.94 18.84
CA SER A 85 23.66 -6.79 19.57
C SER A 85 23.34 -6.80 21.08
N GLY A 86 22.77 -7.89 21.60
CA GLY A 86 22.37 -8.01 23.01
C GLY A 86 21.19 -7.15 23.40
N LEU A 87 20.37 -6.75 22.43
CA LEU A 87 19.12 -5.99 22.61
C LEU A 87 17.90 -6.86 22.34
N GLU A 88 16.73 -6.34 22.67
CA GLU A 88 15.44 -6.93 22.32
C GLU A 88 14.69 -6.05 21.33
N ALA A 89 13.95 -6.66 20.40
CA ALA A 89 13.02 -5.98 19.52
C ALA A 89 11.62 -6.61 19.66
N LYS A 90 10.62 -5.75 19.81
CA LYS A 90 9.21 -6.11 19.70
C LYS A 90 8.69 -5.60 18.37
N VAL A 91 7.98 -6.44 17.62
CA VAL A 91 7.40 -6.09 16.34
C VAL A 91 5.90 -6.33 16.40
N ASP A 92 5.16 -5.23 16.35
CA ASP A 92 3.70 -5.25 16.23
C ASP A 92 3.34 -5.06 14.74
N TYR A 93 2.93 -6.14 14.08
CA TYR A 93 2.56 -6.12 12.66
C TYR A 93 1.05 -6.15 12.52
N ILE A 94 0.50 -5.06 11.98
CA ILE A 94 -0.93 -4.91 11.73
C ILE A 94 -1.19 -5.22 10.26
N SER A 95 -1.94 -6.30 10.02
CA SER A 95 -2.33 -6.71 8.68
C SER A 95 -3.45 -5.80 8.17
N GLY A 96 -3.14 -4.92 7.21
CA GLY A 96 -4.11 -4.05 6.54
C GLY A 96 -4.91 -4.76 5.44
N TYR A 97 -5.44 -4.01 4.49
CA TYR A 97 -6.28 -4.51 3.39
C TYR A 97 -5.56 -5.52 2.51
N PRO A 98 -6.27 -6.55 2.00
CA PRO A 98 -5.74 -7.41 0.93
C PRO A 98 -5.58 -6.61 -0.37
N ALA A 99 -4.91 -7.20 -1.36
CA ALA A 99 -4.88 -6.62 -2.69
C ALA A 99 -6.28 -6.67 -3.33
N THR A 100 -6.66 -5.59 -4.00
CA THR A 100 -7.91 -5.50 -4.76
C THR A 100 -7.68 -6.12 -6.13
N HIS A 101 -8.34 -7.26 -6.37
CA HIS A 101 -8.31 -7.97 -7.66
C HIS A 101 -9.71 -8.09 -8.21
N ASN A 102 -9.96 -7.42 -9.32
CA ASN A 102 -11.21 -7.56 -10.04
C ASN A 102 -11.34 -8.97 -10.63
N THR A 103 -12.54 -9.52 -10.60
CA THR A 103 -12.84 -10.73 -11.37
C THR A 103 -13.01 -10.37 -12.84
N LEU A 104 -12.50 -11.23 -13.72
CA LEU A 104 -12.38 -10.94 -15.16
C LEU A 104 -13.73 -10.65 -15.83
N GLN A 105 -14.77 -11.41 -15.48
CA GLN A 105 -16.10 -11.24 -16.05
C GLN A 105 -16.67 -9.88 -15.66
N GLU A 106 -16.69 -9.54 -14.37
CA GLU A 106 -17.24 -8.30 -13.84
C GLU A 106 -16.46 -7.07 -14.33
N ALA A 107 -15.13 -7.19 -14.45
CA ALA A 107 -14.29 -6.14 -15.02
C ALA A 107 -14.61 -5.91 -16.51
N SER A 108 -14.84 -6.99 -17.26
CA SER A 108 -15.24 -6.90 -18.68
C SER A 108 -16.60 -6.25 -18.83
N GLU A 109 -17.60 -6.68 -18.06
CA GLU A 109 -18.94 -6.09 -18.07
C GLU A 109 -18.91 -4.61 -17.68
N ALA A 110 -18.17 -4.26 -16.61
CA ALA A 110 -17.98 -2.88 -16.18
C ALA A 110 -17.38 -1.99 -17.29
N SER A 111 -16.40 -2.53 -18.02
CA SER A 111 -15.76 -1.84 -19.13
C SER A 111 -16.72 -1.61 -20.30
N ILE A 112 -17.54 -2.60 -20.67
CA ILE A 112 -18.54 -2.47 -21.74
C ILE A 112 -19.56 -1.38 -21.40
N ILE A 113 -20.04 -1.35 -20.16
CA ILE A 113 -21.01 -0.32 -19.71
C ILE A 113 -20.35 1.06 -19.70
N ALA A 114 -19.09 1.15 -19.27
CA ALA A 114 -18.35 2.40 -19.31
C ALA A 114 -18.20 2.91 -20.76
N GLU A 115 -17.92 2.03 -21.72
CA GLU A 115 -17.82 2.37 -23.15
C GLU A 115 -19.17 2.82 -23.74
N GLU A 116 -20.29 2.22 -23.32
CA GLU A 116 -21.63 2.66 -23.72
C GLU A 116 -21.95 4.09 -23.25
N VAL A 117 -21.52 4.45 -22.03
CA VAL A 117 -21.82 5.76 -21.41
C VAL A 117 -20.82 6.84 -21.82
N LEU A 118 -19.53 6.51 -21.88
CA LEU A 118 -18.45 7.49 -22.02
C LEU A 118 -17.81 7.48 -23.41
N GLY A 119 -18.08 6.45 -24.22
CA GLY A 119 -17.42 6.19 -25.49
C GLY A 119 -16.11 5.39 -25.32
N ILE A 120 -15.82 4.56 -26.32
CA ILE A 120 -14.70 3.61 -26.32
C ILE A 120 -13.33 4.26 -26.10
N ASN A 121 -13.13 5.49 -26.55
CA ASN A 121 -11.85 6.22 -26.41
C ASN A 121 -11.65 6.82 -25.03
N SER A 122 -12.66 6.75 -24.17
CA SER A 122 -12.63 7.31 -22.79
C SER A 122 -12.44 6.22 -21.74
N VAL A 123 -12.30 4.96 -22.14
CA VAL A 123 -12.17 3.82 -21.23
C VAL A 123 -10.79 3.17 -21.37
N GLU A 124 -9.97 3.31 -20.31
CA GLU A 124 -8.67 2.67 -20.24
C GLU A 124 -8.79 1.29 -19.53
N LYS A 125 -8.48 0.22 -20.23
CA LYS A 125 -8.62 -1.18 -19.74
C LYS A 125 -7.32 -1.79 -19.22
N ALA A 126 -6.19 -1.19 -19.52
CA ALA A 126 -4.85 -1.74 -19.24
C ALA A 126 -4.02 -0.82 -18.33
N LEU A 127 -4.64 -0.26 -17.32
CA LEU A 127 -3.92 0.55 -16.33
C LEU A 127 -2.88 -0.29 -15.58
N PRO A 128 -1.68 0.25 -15.35
CA PRO A 128 -0.71 -0.40 -14.48
C PRO A 128 -1.28 -0.56 -13.06
N PRO A 129 -0.93 -1.63 -12.35
CA PRO A 129 -1.39 -1.84 -10.98
C PRO A 129 -0.99 -0.67 -10.07
N SER A 130 -1.91 -0.27 -9.18
CA SER A 130 -1.67 0.74 -8.15
C SER A 130 -1.32 0.08 -6.81
N MET A 131 -0.41 0.69 -6.05
CA MET A 131 -0.09 0.26 -4.68
C MET A 131 -0.96 0.99 -3.63
N ALA A 132 -2.06 1.59 -4.04
CA ALA A 132 -3.08 2.14 -3.13
C ALA A 132 -3.77 1.03 -2.31
N SER A 133 -4.47 1.42 -1.27
CA SER A 133 -5.24 0.51 -0.42
C SER A 133 -6.72 0.82 -0.57
N GLU A 134 -7.56 -0.24 -0.61
CA GLU A 134 -9.00 -0.14 -0.81
C GLU A 134 -9.72 -1.23 -0.01
N ASP A 135 -10.72 -0.86 0.78
CA ASP A 135 -11.48 -1.80 1.61
C ASP A 135 -12.45 -2.67 0.81
N PHE A 136 -12.84 -2.24 -0.38
CA PHE A 136 -13.59 -3.05 -1.35
C PHE A 136 -12.91 -4.42 -1.61
N SER A 137 -11.62 -4.51 -1.39
CA SER A 137 -10.85 -5.76 -1.44
C SER A 137 -11.43 -6.87 -0.55
N TYR A 138 -12.07 -6.54 0.56
CA TYR A 138 -12.76 -7.51 1.41
C TYR A 138 -14.05 -8.04 0.76
N MET A 139 -14.80 -7.17 0.07
CA MET A 139 -15.99 -7.60 -0.68
C MET A 139 -15.61 -8.55 -1.80
N LEU A 140 -14.51 -8.30 -2.49
CA LEU A 140 -14.00 -9.17 -3.57
C LEU A 140 -13.52 -10.55 -3.09
N LYS A 141 -13.25 -10.73 -1.80
CA LYS A 141 -12.97 -12.05 -1.24
C LYS A 141 -14.25 -12.89 -1.06
N GLU A 142 -15.37 -12.23 -0.87
CA GLU A 142 -16.65 -12.88 -0.60
C GLU A 142 -17.47 -13.08 -1.87
N LYS A 143 -17.36 -12.17 -2.82
CA LYS A 143 -18.15 -12.14 -4.05
C LYS A 143 -17.32 -11.68 -5.24
N PRO A 144 -17.57 -12.23 -6.44
CA PRO A 144 -17.06 -11.65 -7.68
C PRO A 144 -17.50 -10.21 -7.84
N GLY A 145 -16.62 -9.35 -8.35
CA GLY A 145 -16.90 -7.94 -8.53
C GLY A 145 -15.79 -7.19 -9.25
N ALA A 146 -16.03 -5.92 -9.51
CA ALA A 146 -15.06 -5.02 -10.10
C ALA A 146 -15.06 -3.67 -9.39
N TYR A 147 -13.87 -3.20 -9.06
CA TYR A 147 -13.59 -1.85 -8.63
C TYR A 147 -13.09 -1.05 -9.83
N ILE A 148 -13.71 0.05 -10.12
CA ILE A 148 -13.36 0.92 -11.26
C ILE A 148 -12.96 2.30 -10.76
N TRP A 149 -12.18 2.99 -11.55
CA TRP A 149 -11.77 4.37 -11.28
C TRP A 149 -12.46 5.30 -12.26
N LEU A 150 -13.05 6.37 -11.75
CA LEU A 150 -13.54 7.47 -12.56
C LEU A 150 -12.49 8.58 -12.57
N GLY A 151 -11.90 8.84 -13.74
CA GLY A 151 -10.87 9.86 -13.89
C GLY A 151 -11.43 11.27 -13.68
N ALA A 152 -10.84 12.00 -12.75
CA ALA A 152 -11.25 13.38 -12.44
C ALA A 152 -10.52 14.44 -13.28
N GLY A 153 -9.77 14.03 -14.29
CA GLY A 153 -8.93 14.93 -15.09
C GLY A 153 -7.55 15.18 -14.48
N ASN A 154 -6.82 16.12 -15.02
CA ASN A 154 -5.51 16.49 -14.49
C ASN A 154 -5.64 17.73 -13.60
N PRO A 155 -5.50 17.61 -12.28
CA PRO A 155 -5.64 18.74 -11.35
C PRO A 155 -4.47 19.73 -11.43
N GLY A 156 -3.44 19.44 -12.23
CA GLY A 156 -2.22 20.22 -12.30
C GLY A 156 -1.16 19.84 -11.27
N PRO A 157 0.05 20.39 -11.38
CA PRO A 157 1.15 20.09 -10.47
C PRO A 157 0.80 20.39 -9.01
N GLY A 158 1.08 19.46 -8.11
CA GLY A 158 0.89 19.65 -6.66
C GLY A 158 -0.55 19.57 -6.16
N LYS A 159 -1.53 19.23 -7.01
CA LYS A 159 -2.95 19.14 -6.64
C LYS A 159 -3.49 17.69 -6.70
N MET A 160 -2.63 16.72 -6.57
CA MET A 160 -3.03 15.30 -6.54
C MET A 160 -3.76 14.93 -5.25
N LEU A 161 -4.38 13.76 -5.23
CA LEU A 161 -4.95 13.15 -4.02
C LEU A 161 -3.98 13.25 -2.83
N HIS A 162 -4.51 13.43 -1.63
CA HIS A 162 -3.77 13.65 -0.37
C HIS A 162 -3.00 14.99 -0.28
N ASN A 163 -3.28 15.94 -1.16
CA ASN A 163 -2.77 17.31 -1.07
C ASN A 163 -3.85 18.23 -0.49
N SER A 164 -3.45 19.18 0.36
CA SER A 164 -4.39 20.16 0.97
C SER A 164 -5.04 21.10 -0.06
N GLN A 165 -4.51 21.18 -1.27
CA GLN A 165 -5.05 21.96 -2.38
C GLN A 165 -5.79 21.10 -3.41
N TYR A 166 -6.04 19.82 -3.09
CA TYR A 166 -6.84 18.97 -3.96
C TYR A 166 -8.27 19.50 -4.02
N ASP A 167 -8.79 19.63 -5.24
CA ASP A 167 -10.15 20.02 -5.53
C ASP A 167 -10.78 18.98 -6.45
N PHE A 168 -11.96 18.50 -6.06
CA PHE A 168 -12.66 17.48 -6.83
C PHE A 168 -13.30 18.11 -8.07
N ASN A 169 -13.24 17.42 -9.19
CA ASN A 169 -13.89 17.87 -10.42
C ASN A 169 -15.38 17.46 -10.42
N ASP A 170 -16.25 18.41 -10.11
CA ASP A 170 -17.72 18.17 -10.05
C ASP A 170 -18.32 17.82 -11.43
N ASP A 171 -17.68 18.16 -12.53
CA ASP A 171 -18.16 17.86 -13.90
C ASP A 171 -18.24 16.33 -14.17
N ILE A 172 -17.54 15.51 -13.38
CA ILE A 172 -17.61 14.06 -13.54
C ILE A 172 -18.78 13.39 -12.78
N LEU A 173 -19.48 14.11 -11.90
CA LEU A 173 -20.60 13.56 -11.13
C LEU A 173 -21.72 13.00 -12.02
N PRO A 174 -22.20 13.72 -13.08
CA PRO A 174 -23.20 13.18 -13.99
C PRO A 174 -22.73 11.93 -14.73
N LEU A 175 -21.44 11.83 -15.05
CA LEU A 175 -20.86 10.66 -15.73
C LEU A 175 -20.90 9.44 -14.81
N GLY A 176 -20.49 9.61 -13.55
CA GLY A 176 -20.58 8.54 -12.55
C GLY A 176 -22.00 8.07 -12.29
N ALA A 177 -22.96 9.02 -12.16
CA ALA A 177 -24.37 8.70 -11.99
C ALA A 177 -24.94 7.95 -13.19
N SER A 178 -24.63 8.37 -14.41
CA SER A 178 -25.05 7.72 -15.65
C SER A 178 -24.50 6.29 -15.77
N TYR A 179 -23.22 6.09 -15.40
CA TYR A 179 -22.61 4.77 -15.36
C TYR A 179 -23.36 3.80 -14.43
N TRP A 180 -23.64 4.24 -13.19
CA TRP A 180 -24.35 3.40 -12.22
C TRP A 180 -25.79 3.10 -12.65
N SER A 181 -26.49 4.08 -13.18
CA SER A 181 -27.85 3.89 -13.71
C SER A 181 -27.84 2.83 -14.84
N ARG A 182 -26.91 2.96 -15.78
CA ARG A 182 -26.78 2.02 -16.89
C ARG A 182 -26.39 0.60 -16.44
N LEU A 183 -25.51 0.50 -15.43
CA LEU A 183 -25.12 -0.79 -14.84
C LEU A 183 -26.35 -1.50 -14.25
N VAL A 184 -27.17 -0.78 -13.49
CA VAL A 184 -28.39 -1.33 -12.86
C VAL A 184 -29.37 -1.80 -13.93
N GLU A 185 -29.63 -1.00 -14.97
CA GLU A 185 -30.51 -1.38 -16.09
C GLU A 185 -30.05 -2.69 -16.74
N LYS A 186 -28.74 -2.80 -17.04
CA LYS A 186 -28.15 -4.00 -17.65
C LYS A 186 -28.20 -5.24 -16.77
N LYS A 187 -28.10 -5.07 -15.45
CA LYS A 187 -28.08 -6.21 -14.52
C LYS A 187 -29.48 -6.70 -14.14
N LEU A 188 -30.49 -5.87 -14.29
CA LEU A 188 -31.88 -6.19 -13.91
C LEU A 188 -32.81 -6.43 -15.10
N SER A 189 -32.33 -6.27 -16.34
CA SER A 189 -33.05 -6.62 -17.57
C SER A 189 -32.72 -8.05 -17.99
#